data_e46e8c192638e4b18bb6fd36cb33c879
#
_entry.id   e46e8c192638e4b18bb6fd36cb33c879
#
_cell.length_a   1.000
_cell.length_b   1.000
_cell.length_c   1.000
_cell.angle_alpha   90.00
_cell.angle_beta   90.00
_cell.angle_gamma   90.00
#
_symmetry.space_group_name_H-M   'P 1'
#
loop_
_entity.id
_entity.type
_entity.pdbx_description
1 polymer ?
#
loop_
_entity_poly.entity_id
_entity_poly.type
_entity_poly.pdbx_seq_one_letter_code
_entity_poly.pdbx_strand_id
1 'polypeptide(L)'
;MGRAAPVLILLFQLSLPIATSAQTADRLYLMDCGHNSAKDQSRWSPGVNVGKPIELSDTCTLIRHGAQWLLWDTGYPDAVTDRAVDTPVGHATRAKKLLAQLAEIGVKPVDINFVAVSHTHGDHVGNVDLFPSSTLLIQKAEVDWAFAEGKPAPFKKDRPMRELAGDFDVFGDGSVTIVSTPGHTPGHQSLLVHLGRTGWVVLTGDAAHFKDNWDNDRVPSINTNADDTHASHAKLAKLVADKQALLWINHDLPTFERLKHAPEFYD
;
A
#
# COMPACT_ATOMS: atom_id res chain seq x y z
N MET A 1 36.79 -39.65 61.56
CA MET A 1 36.85 -38.35 60.96
C MET A 1 36.28 -38.42 59.53
N GLY A 2 35.00 -38.23 59.38
CA GLY A 2 34.32 -38.29 58.06
C GLY A 2 34.26 -36.91 57.47
N ARG A 3 34.77 -36.74 56.27
CA ARG A 3 34.66 -35.49 55.48
C ARG A 3 33.36 -35.55 54.69
N ALA A 4 32.42 -34.64 54.98
CA ALA A 4 31.26 -34.41 54.15
C ALA A 4 31.65 -33.59 52.91
N ALA A 5 31.30 -34.06 51.72
CA ALA A 5 31.43 -33.33 50.45
C ALA A 5 30.26 -32.40 50.27
N PRO A 6 30.45 -31.15 49.76
CA PRO A 6 29.36 -30.24 49.48
C PRO A 6 28.62 -30.67 48.22
N VAL A 7 27.30 -30.77 48.30
CA VAL A 7 26.41 -30.95 47.14
C VAL A 7 26.18 -29.57 46.50
N LEU A 8 26.68 -29.41 45.26
CA LEU A 8 26.46 -28.19 44.46
C LEU A 8 25.12 -28.31 43.75
N ILE A 9 24.12 -27.58 44.22
CA ILE A 9 22.82 -27.46 43.53
C ILE A 9 22.93 -26.46 42.40
N LEU A 10 22.96 -26.93 41.16
CA LEU A 10 22.89 -26.10 39.97
C LEU A 10 21.41 -25.68 39.75
N LEU A 11 21.10 -24.42 40.02
CA LEU A 11 19.81 -23.83 39.67
C LEU A 11 19.82 -23.52 38.16
N PHE A 12 19.14 -24.32 37.37
CA PHE A 12 18.82 -24.01 35.98
C PHE A 12 17.72 -22.94 35.96
N GLN A 13 18.09 -21.70 35.64
CA GLN A 13 17.09 -20.67 35.30
C GLN A 13 16.51 -20.99 33.92
N LEU A 14 15.28 -21.47 33.85
CA LEU A 14 14.50 -21.52 32.63
C LEU A 14 14.11 -20.06 32.29
N SER A 15 14.80 -19.43 31.35
CA SER A 15 14.33 -18.22 30.69
C SER A 15 13.18 -18.60 29.74
N LEU A 16 11.94 -18.35 30.15
CA LEU A 16 10.80 -18.39 29.24
C LEU A 16 10.98 -17.31 28.18
N PRO A 17 10.78 -17.61 26.89
CA PRO A 17 10.78 -16.58 25.87
C PRO A 17 9.65 -15.60 26.18
N ILE A 18 9.98 -14.33 26.41
CA ILE A 18 9.00 -13.24 26.45
C ILE A 18 8.48 -13.15 25.02
N ALA A 19 7.22 -13.57 24.82
CA ALA A 19 6.53 -13.29 23.56
C ALA A 19 6.43 -11.78 23.43
N THR A 20 7.28 -11.16 22.62
CA THR A 20 7.12 -9.77 22.24
C THR A 20 5.81 -9.69 21.46
N SER A 21 4.79 -9.02 22.01
CA SER A 21 3.60 -8.67 21.24
C SER A 21 4.06 -7.93 19.99
N ALA A 22 3.52 -8.29 18.82
CA ALA A 22 3.80 -7.55 17.60
C ALA A 22 3.55 -6.06 17.88
N GLN A 23 4.53 -5.21 17.53
CA GLN A 23 4.36 -3.78 17.67
C GLN A 23 3.27 -3.31 16.70
N THR A 24 2.71 -2.14 16.94
CA THR A 24 1.65 -1.55 16.13
C THR A 24 2.08 -0.21 15.58
N ALA A 25 1.61 0.13 14.39
CA ALA A 25 1.67 1.50 13.91
C ALA A 25 0.73 2.37 14.76
N ASP A 26 1.11 3.63 14.98
CA ASP A 26 0.36 4.53 15.85
C ASP A 26 -0.94 5.02 15.21
N ARG A 27 -0.87 5.37 13.91
CA ARG A 27 -1.99 5.95 13.17
C ARG A 27 -1.90 5.65 11.69
N LEU A 28 -3.07 5.50 11.08
CA LEU A 28 -3.26 5.42 9.65
C LEU A 28 -4.31 6.44 9.22
N TYR A 29 -3.94 7.33 8.30
CA TYR A 29 -4.81 8.33 7.69
C TYR A 29 -5.06 7.94 6.24
N LEU A 30 -6.33 7.85 5.85
CA LEU A 30 -6.73 7.66 4.46
C LEU A 30 -6.98 9.04 3.82
N MET A 31 -6.43 9.27 2.63
CA MET A 31 -6.59 10.53 1.90
C MET A 31 -7.24 10.28 0.54
N ASP A 32 -8.06 11.23 0.10
CA ASP A 32 -8.60 11.28 -1.25
C ASP A 32 -7.50 11.74 -2.22
N CYS A 33 -7.02 10.83 -3.05
CA CYS A 33 -5.96 11.09 -4.01
C CYS A 33 -6.41 11.07 -5.46
N GLY A 34 -7.72 10.94 -5.68
CA GLY A 34 -8.33 11.05 -6.99
C GLY A 34 -9.61 10.25 -7.14
N HIS A 35 -10.26 10.51 -8.26
CA HIS A 35 -11.47 9.85 -8.69
C HIS A 35 -11.42 9.66 -10.21
N ASN A 36 -11.87 8.51 -10.71
CA ASN A 36 -11.90 8.22 -12.14
C ASN A 36 -13.29 7.73 -12.57
N SER A 37 -13.95 8.51 -13.42
CA SER A 37 -15.19 8.11 -14.11
C SER A 37 -14.83 7.28 -15.35
N ALA A 38 -14.76 5.98 -15.20
CA ALA A 38 -14.39 5.07 -16.28
C ALA A 38 -15.62 4.68 -17.13
N LYS A 39 -15.42 4.63 -18.46
CA LYS A 39 -16.51 4.43 -19.42
C LYS A 39 -16.99 2.98 -19.53
N ASP A 40 -16.16 2.02 -19.19
CA ASP A 40 -16.43 0.59 -19.38
C ASP A 40 -15.79 -0.26 -18.28
N GLN A 41 -16.62 -0.78 -17.38
CA GLN A 41 -16.21 -1.64 -16.27
C GLN A 41 -15.54 -2.93 -16.74
N SER A 42 -15.89 -3.43 -17.94
CA SER A 42 -15.34 -4.70 -18.45
C SER A 42 -13.83 -4.67 -18.64
N ARG A 43 -13.23 -3.50 -18.65
CA ARG A 43 -11.77 -3.33 -18.67
C ARG A 43 -11.11 -3.95 -17.43
N TRP A 44 -11.75 -3.83 -16.29
CA TRP A 44 -11.32 -4.40 -15.00
C TRP A 44 -12.00 -5.74 -14.67
N SER A 45 -13.12 -6.03 -15.30
CA SER A 45 -13.89 -7.28 -15.13
C SER A 45 -14.29 -7.82 -16.50
N PRO A 46 -13.37 -8.48 -17.24
CA PRO A 46 -13.67 -8.98 -18.58
C PRO A 46 -14.99 -9.75 -18.67
N GLY A 47 -15.85 -9.35 -19.60
CA GLY A 47 -17.17 -9.96 -19.82
C GLY A 47 -18.28 -9.50 -18.86
N VAL A 48 -17.97 -8.64 -17.88
CA VAL A 48 -18.96 -8.12 -16.91
C VAL A 48 -19.24 -6.66 -17.19
N ASN A 49 -20.52 -6.28 -17.25
CA ASN A 49 -20.96 -4.89 -17.45
C ASN A 49 -20.30 -4.20 -18.64
N VAL A 50 -20.18 -4.92 -19.76
CA VAL A 50 -19.56 -4.40 -21.00
C VAL A 50 -20.27 -3.11 -21.44
N GLY A 51 -19.48 -2.05 -21.66
CA GLY A 51 -19.97 -0.71 -22.05
C GLY A 51 -20.69 0.05 -20.95
N LYS A 52 -20.71 -0.46 -19.70
CA LYS A 52 -21.31 0.28 -18.57
C LYS A 52 -20.21 1.06 -17.82
N PRO A 53 -20.46 2.32 -17.48
CA PRO A 53 -19.50 3.12 -16.71
C PRO A 53 -19.35 2.60 -15.27
N ILE A 54 -18.21 2.92 -14.65
CA ILE A 54 -17.94 2.68 -13.24
C ILE A 54 -17.18 3.89 -12.68
N GLU A 55 -17.48 4.25 -11.42
CA GLU A 55 -16.78 5.26 -10.67
C GLU A 55 -15.75 4.59 -9.73
N LEU A 56 -14.53 5.07 -9.79
CA LEU A 56 -13.39 4.52 -9.05
C LEU A 56 -12.79 5.60 -8.15
N SER A 57 -12.53 5.26 -6.89
CA SER A 57 -11.69 6.07 -6.00
C SER A 57 -10.22 5.87 -6.32
N ASP A 58 -9.38 6.77 -5.83
CA ASP A 58 -7.93 6.60 -5.75
C ASP A 58 -7.45 7.13 -4.40
N THR A 59 -6.72 6.30 -3.67
CA THR A 59 -6.38 6.56 -2.27
C THR A 59 -4.89 6.67 -2.05
N CYS A 60 -4.50 7.61 -1.16
CA CYS A 60 -3.18 7.60 -0.55
C CYS A 60 -3.33 7.33 0.95
N THR A 61 -2.34 6.69 1.53
CA THR A 61 -2.39 6.37 2.97
C THR A 61 -1.14 6.87 3.67
N LEU A 62 -1.32 7.65 4.74
CA LEU A 62 -0.21 8.11 5.57
C LEU A 62 -0.20 7.32 6.88
N ILE A 63 0.95 6.72 7.21
CA ILE A 63 1.13 5.87 8.39
C ILE A 63 2.17 6.51 9.29
N ARG A 64 1.84 6.66 10.58
CA ARG A 64 2.76 7.06 11.64
C ARG A 64 3.24 5.85 12.42
N HIS A 65 4.54 5.79 12.67
CA HIS A 65 5.16 4.81 13.56
C HIS A 65 6.26 5.48 14.38
N GLY A 66 5.98 5.75 15.66
CA GLY A 66 6.86 6.54 16.52
C GLY A 66 7.10 7.94 15.97
N ALA A 67 8.35 8.24 15.67
CA ALA A 67 8.76 9.50 15.04
C ALA A 67 8.80 9.45 13.50
N GLN A 68 8.51 8.30 12.90
CA GLN A 68 8.64 8.07 11.45
C GLN A 68 7.29 8.09 10.74
N TRP A 69 7.32 8.47 9.47
CA TRP A 69 6.18 8.53 8.58
C TRP A 69 6.45 7.75 7.29
N LEU A 70 5.47 6.93 6.91
CA LEU A 70 5.39 6.28 5.60
C LEU A 70 4.18 6.84 4.84
N LEU A 71 4.41 7.34 3.63
CA LEU A 71 3.34 7.64 2.68
C LEU A 71 3.25 6.48 1.67
N TRP A 72 2.08 5.86 1.60
CA TRP A 72 1.74 4.80 0.66
C TRP A 72 0.90 5.34 -0.48
N ASP A 73 1.40 5.22 -1.70
CA ASP A 73 0.93 5.83 -2.94
C ASP A 73 0.84 7.37 -2.86
N THR A 74 0.81 8.03 -3.98
CA THR A 74 0.79 9.48 -4.09
C THR A 74 -0.33 10.03 -4.99
N GLY A 75 -1.16 9.12 -5.51
CA GLY A 75 -2.34 9.44 -6.29
C GLY A 75 -2.07 10.07 -7.65
N TYR A 76 -3.13 10.55 -8.28
CA TYR A 76 -3.02 11.38 -9.49
C TYR A 76 -2.19 12.63 -9.23
N PRO A 77 -1.47 13.16 -10.26
CA PRO A 77 -0.74 14.42 -10.13
C PRO A 77 -1.61 15.54 -9.58
N ASP A 78 -1.06 16.38 -8.71
CA ASP A 78 -1.78 17.52 -8.12
C ASP A 78 -2.36 18.48 -9.16
N ALA A 79 -1.81 18.50 -10.39
CA ALA A 79 -2.35 19.26 -11.51
C ALA A 79 -3.80 18.86 -11.90
N VAL A 80 -4.22 17.63 -11.58
CA VAL A 80 -5.60 17.15 -11.80
C VAL A 80 -6.60 17.90 -10.90
N THR A 81 -6.17 18.45 -9.76
CA THR A 81 -7.00 19.29 -8.89
C THR A 81 -7.41 20.60 -9.55
N ASP A 82 -6.53 21.17 -10.36
CA ASP A 82 -6.76 22.45 -11.02
C ASP A 82 -7.64 22.28 -12.26
N ARG A 83 -7.60 21.11 -12.90
CA ARG A 83 -8.39 20.77 -14.09
C ARG A 83 -8.48 19.25 -14.25
N ALA A 84 -9.71 18.74 -14.36
CA ALA A 84 -9.96 17.35 -14.71
C ALA A 84 -9.25 16.95 -16.02
N VAL A 85 -8.79 15.70 -16.10
CA VAL A 85 -7.97 15.20 -17.20
C VAL A 85 -8.57 13.93 -17.78
N ASP A 86 -8.70 13.89 -19.10
CA ASP A 86 -9.01 12.64 -19.80
C ASP A 86 -7.80 11.69 -19.76
N THR A 87 -8.05 10.47 -19.35
CA THR A 87 -7.09 9.38 -19.32
C THR A 87 -7.47 8.31 -20.36
N PRO A 88 -6.59 7.38 -20.69
CA PRO A 88 -6.95 6.27 -21.59
C PRO A 88 -8.12 5.42 -21.08
N VAL A 89 -8.43 5.48 -19.79
CA VAL A 89 -9.44 4.64 -19.16
C VAL A 89 -10.71 5.41 -18.72
N GLY A 90 -10.66 6.73 -18.64
CA GLY A 90 -11.80 7.52 -18.17
C GLY A 90 -11.48 9.00 -18.01
N HIS A 91 -12.13 9.61 -17.04
CA HIS A 91 -12.02 11.03 -16.71
C HIS A 91 -11.58 11.20 -15.26
N ALA A 92 -10.33 11.59 -15.05
CA ALA A 92 -9.76 11.76 -13.73
C ALA A 92 -10.05 13.14 -13.14
N THR A 93 -10.46 13.16 -11.88
CA THR A 93 -10.64 14.35 -11.06
C THR A 93 -9.95 14.16 -9.72
N ARG A 94 -9.70 15.26 -9.01
CA ARG A 94 -9.18 15.25 -7.66
C ARG A 94 -9.69 16.48 -6.91
N ALA A 95 -10.24 16.29 -5.72
CA ALA A 95 -10.85 17.39 -4.95
C ALA A 95 -9.81 18.27 -4.24
N LYS A 96 -8.73 17.67 -3.74
CA LYS A 96 -7.73 18.35 -2.90
C LYS A 96 -6.31 17.86 -3.19
N LYS A 97 -5.36 18.78 -3.27
CA LYS A 97 -3.93 18.47 -3.46
C LYS A 97 -3.39 17.64 -2.29
N LEU A 98 -2.46 16.72 -2.55
CA LEU A 98 -1.84 15.87 -1.53
C LEU A 98 -1.20 16.68 -0.40
N LEU A 99 -0.43 17.71 -0.76
CA LEU A 99 0.22 18.56 0.23
C LEU A 99 -0.76 19.33 1.12
N ALA A 100 -1.93 19.68 0.61
CA ALA A 100 -2.97 20.35 1.41
C ALA A 100 -3.57 19.39 2.46
N GLN A 101 -3.80 18.11 2.09
CA GLN A 101 -4.28 17.09 3.02
C GLN A 101 -3.23 16.76 4.10
N LEU A 102 -1.94 16.67 3.72
CA LEU A 102 -0.85 16.51 4.69
C LEU A 102 -0.77 17.70 5.67
N ALA A 103 -0.95 18.92 5.18
CA ALA A 103 -0.95 20.12 6.02
C ALA A 103 -2.11 20.13 7.04
N GLU A 104 -3.28 19.59 6.71
CA GLU A 104 -4.41 19.42 7.63
C GLU A 104 -4.10 18.43 8.78
N ILE A 105 -3.24 17.45 8.52
CA ILE A 105 -2.71 16.51 9.54
C ILE A 105 -1.55 17.14 10.33
N GLY A 106 -1.01 18.27 9.86
CA GLY A 106 0.15 18.94 10.44
C GLY A 106 1.49 18.33 10.01
N VAL A 107 1.54 17.62 8.88
CA VAL A 107 2.72 16.93 8.36
C VAL A 107 3.24 17.66 7.12
N LYS A 108 4.55 17.90 7.07
CA LYS A 108 5.24 18.51 5.94
C LYS A 108 5.91 17.44 5.07
N PRO A 109 6.14 17.68 3.77
CA PRO A 109 6.85 16.73 2.91
C PRO A 109 8.22 16.28 3.48
N VAL A 110 8.95 17.18 4.15
CA VAL A 110 10.26 16.90 4.76
C VAL A 110 10.17 15.96 5.97
N ASP A 111 9.00 15.83 6.59
CA ASP A 111 8.77 14.93 7.72
C ASP A 111 8.57 13.47 7.28
N ILE A 112 8.28 13.24 5.98
CA ILE A 112 8.04 11.91 5.41
C ILE A 112 9.39 11.18 5.23
N ASN A 113 9.59 10.11 6.00
CA ASN A 113 10.82 9.32 5.96
C ASN A 113 10.83 8.38 4.75
N PHE A 114 9.68 7.75 4.50
CA PHE A 114 9.50 6.78 3.43
C PHE A 114 8.30 7.14 2.55
N VAL A 115 8.48 7.00 1.25
CA VAL A 115 7.39 6.89 0.28
C VAL A 115 7.43 5.47 -0.25
N ALA A 116 6.31 4.77 -0.29
CA ALA A 116 6.20 3.51 -0.98
C ALA A 116 5.08 3.62 -2.00
N VAL A 117 5.24 3.02 -3.16
CA VAL A 117 4.20 2.98 -4.19
C VAL A 117 3.82 1.54 -4.47
N SER A 118 2.53 1.28 -4.61
CA SER A 118 2.05 -0.06 -4.94
C SER A 118 2.62 -0.51 -6.30
N HIS A 119 2.66 0.41 -7.27
CA HIS A 119 3.25 0.24 -8.59
C HIS A 119 3.40 1.60 -9.30
N THR A 120 3.82 1.60 -10.59
CA THR A 120 4.20 2.85 -11.27
C THR A 120 3.19 3.37 -12.29
N HIS A 121 1.90 3.03 -12.19
CA HIS A 121 0.87 3.73 -12.96
C HIS A 121 0.69 5.16 -12.46
N GLY A 122 0.19 6.04 -13.33
CA GLY A 122 0.19 7.48 -13.11
C GLY A 122 -0.69 7.96 -11.96
N ASP A 123 -1.68 7.18 -11.57
CA ASP A 123 -2.58 7.40 -10.43
C ASP A 123 -2.00 6.94 -9.09
N HIS A 124 -0.83 6.31 -9.06
CA HIS A 124 -0.12 5.92 -7.83
C HIS A 124 1.16 6.73 -7.61
N VAL A 125 1.81 7.17 -8.68
CA VAL A 125 3.12 7.86 -8.61
C VAL A 125 3.05 9.36 -8.87
N GLY A 126 1.87 9.91 -9.12
CA GLY A 126 1.70 11.26 -9.68
C GLY A 126 2.36 12.39 -8.89
N ASN A 127 2.65 12.19 -7.61
CA ASN A 127 3.26 13.20 -6.73
C ASN A 127 4.53 12.70 -6.01
N VAL A 128 5.12 11.59 -6.43
CA VAL A 128 6.35 11.04 -5.82
C VAL A 128 7.46 12.09 -5.74
N ASP A 129 7.61 12.92 -6.77
CA ASP A 129 8.65 13.95 -6.84
C ASP A 129 8.46 15.13 -5.87
N LEU A 130 7.31 15.23 -5.20
CA LEU A 130 7.09 16.20 -4.12
C LEU A 130 7.83 15.82 -2.82
N PHE A 131 8.38 14.60 -2.74
CA PHE A 131 9.09 14.05 -1.56
C PHE A 131 10.54 13.69 -1.90
N PRO A 132 11.39 14.66 -2.29
CA PRO A 132 12.73 14.36 -2.81
C PRO A 132 13.70 13.85 -1.73
N SER A 133 13.43 14.13 -0.45
CA SER A 133 14.24 13.67 0.69
C SER A 133 13.83 12.33 1.27
N SER A 134 12.64 11.84 0.91
CA SER A 134 12.12 10.56 1.37
C SER A 134 12.76 9.40 0.62
N THR A 135 13.06 8.30 1.31
CA THR A 135 13.48 7.07 0.64
C THR A 135 12.29 6.39 -0.02
N LEU A 136 12.32 6.22 -1.34
CA LEU A 136 11.30 5.47 -2.08
C LEU A 136 11.53 3.96 -1.89
N LEU A 137 10.49 3.25 -1.42
CA LEU A 137 10.46 1.80 -1.26
C LEU A 137 9.67 1.20 -2.43
N ILE A 138 10.32 0.43 -3.29
CA ILE A 138 9.73 -0.08 -4.52
C ILE A 138 10.41 -1.41 -4.90
N GLN A 139 9.66 -2.35 -5.50
CA GLN A 139 10.25 -3.60 -5.97
C GLN A 139 11.21 -3.33 -7.15
N LYS A 140 12.35 -4.03 -7.15
CA LYS A 140 13.31 -3.93 -8.27
C LYS A 140 12.66 -4.25 -9.62
N ALA A 141 11.81 -5.26 -9.67
CA ALA A 141 11.10 -5.62 -10.90
C ALA A 141 10.20 -4.49 -11.42
N GLU A 142 9.65 -3.66 -10.52
CA GLU A 142 8.87 -2.48 -10.90
C GLU A 142 9.75 -1.38 -11.50
N VAL A 143 10.91 -1.13 -10.88
CA VAL A 143 11.88 -0.15 -11.40
C VAL A 143 12.36 -0.57 -12.79
N ASP A 144 12.76 -1.83 -12.96
CA ASP A 144 13.22 -2.36 -14.25
C ASP A 144 12.13 -2.23 -15.33
N TRP A 145 10.88 -2.52 -14.97
CA TRP A 145 9.74 -2.42 -15.90
C TRP A 145 9.37 -0.97 -16.23
N ALA A 146 9.36 -0.09 -15.25
CA ALA A 146 8.94 1.30 -15.42
C ALA A 146 9.96 2.14 -16.20
N PHE A 147 11.25 1.83 -16.05
CA PHE A 147 12.35 2.53 -16.74
C PHE A 147 12.90 1.76 -17.95
N ALA A 148 12.14 0.78 -18.46
CA ALA A 148 12.51 0.09 -19.69
C ALA A 148 12.61 1.07 -20.87
N GLU A 149 13.49 0.75 -21.82
CA GLU A 149 13.72 1.60 -23.00
C GLU A 149 12.42 1.95 -23.74
N GLY A 150 12.28 3.23 -24.09
CA GLY A 150 11.10 3.75 -24.79
C GLY A 150 9.90 4.10 -23.89
N LYS A 151 9.96 3.84 -22.60
CA LYS A 151 8.91 4.29 -21.65
C LYS A 151 9.21 5.68 -21.08
N PRO A 152 8.18 6.54 -20.89
CA PRO A 152 8.36 7.78 -20.14
C PRO A 152 8.68 7.45 -18.68
N ALA A 153 9.65 8.17 -18.09
CA ALA A 153 9.98 7.99 -16.68
C ALA A 153 8.80 8.40 -15.80
N PRO A 154 8.33 7.54 -14.89
CA PRO A 154 7.19 7.85 -14.02
C PRO A 154 7.54 8.87 -12.92
N PHE A 155 8.81 8.98 -12.55
CA PHE A 155 9.36 9.91 -11.58
C PHE A 155 10.88 10.08 -11.80
N LYS A 156 11.51 11.05 -11.10
CA LYS A 156 12.95 11.25 -11.16
C LYS A 156 13.68 10.09 -10.48
N LYS A 157 14.62 9.45 -11.21
CA LYS A 157 15.36 8.28 -10.72
C LYS A 157 16.51 8.66 -9.76
N ASP A 158 17.01 9.89 -9.83
CA ASP A 158 18.10 10.43 -9.00
C ASP A 158 17.59 10.87 -7.62
N ARG A 159 17.04 9.94 -6.84
CA ARG A 159 16.47 10.15 -5.51
C ARG A 159 16.87 9.02 -4.55
N PRO A 160 16.80 9.23 -3.22
CA PRO A 160 16.93 8.13 -2.29
C PRO A 160 15.92 7.03 -2.61
N MET A 161 16.40 5.82 -2.90
CA MET A 161 15.56 4.69 -3.28
C MET A 161 16.12 3.40 -2.70
N ARG A 162 15.24 2.54 -2.23
CA ARG A 162 15.53 1.17 -1.83
C ARG A 162 14.75 0.22 -2.73
N GLU A 163 15.46 -0.45 -3.61
CA GLU A 163 14.92 -1.52 -4.43
C GLU A 163 14.72 -2.77 -3.56
N LEU A 164 13.49 -3.29 -3.57
CA LEU A 164 13.08 -4.45 -2.79
C LEU A 164 13.06 -5.70 -3.67
N ALA A 165 13.16 -6.87 -3.03
CA ALA A 165 13.02 -8.18 -3.66
C ALA A 165 12.16 -9.07 -2.75
N GLY A 166 10.83 -9.03 -2.92
CA GLY A 166 9.88 -9.75 -2.09
C GLY A 166 9.29 -8.90 -0.94
N ASP A 167 8.82 -9.57 0.11
CA ASP A 167 8.19 -8.91 1.26
C ASP A 167 9.23 -8.15 2.08
N PHE A 168 8.81 -7.01 2.65
CA PHE A 168 9.71 -6.13 3.37
C PHE A 168 9.04 -5.47 4.58
N ASP A 169 9.60 -5.66 5.77
CA ASP A 169 9.19 -4.98 7.00
C ASP A 169 9.78 -3.57 7.03
N VAL A 170 8.90 -2.56 6.97
CA VAL A 170 9.31 -1.15 6.81
C VAL A 170 10.05 -0.62 8.03
N PHE A 171 9.58 -0.96 9.24
CA PHE A 171 10.13 -0.45 10.51
C PHE A 171 10.93 -1.50 11.29
N GLY A 172 10.96 -2.75 10.82
CA GLY A 172 11.73 -3.84 11.42
C GLY A 172 11.09 -4.48 12.66
N ASP A 173 9.79 -4.30 12.87
CA ASP A 173 9.06 -4.77 14.05
C ASP A 173 7.76 -5.52 13.70
N GLY A 174 7.49 -5.71 12.41
CA GLY A 174 6.33 -6.41 11.88
C GLY A 174 5.04 -5.59 11.87
N SER A 175 5.07 -4.32 12.29
CA SER A 175 3.88 -3.45 12.32
C SER A 175 3.41 -3.02 10.94
N VAL A 176 4.35 -2.81 10.00
CA VAL A 176 4.05 -2.40 8.63
C VAL A 176 4.92 -3.20 7.66
N THR A 177 4.28 -4.03 6.86
CA THR A 177 4.96 -4.91 5.90
C THR A 177 4.50 -4.64 4.48
N ILE A 178 5.43 -4.30 3.60
CA ILE A 178 5.22 -4.35 2.15
C ILE A 178 5.17 -5.81 1.74
N VAL A 179 4.11 -6.22 1.05
CA VAL A 179 3.87 -7.58 0.57
C VAL A 179 4.03 -7.59 -0.95
N SER A 180 4.98 -8.33 -1.47
CA SER A 180 5.15 -8.49 -2.93
C SER A 180 3.95 -9.22 -3.52
N THR A 181 3.26 -8.59 -4.47
CA THR A 181 2.04 -9.08 -5.12
C THR A 181 2.10 -8.81 -6.64
N PRO A 182 3.06 -9.41 -7.36
CA PRO A 182 3.22 -9.20 -8.79
C PRO A 182 1.98 -9.65 -9.58
N GLY A 183 1.83 -9.12 -10.81
CA GLY A 183 0.79 -9.53 -11.75
C GLY A 183 0.13 -8.35 -12.46
N HIS A 184 -0.42 -7.39 -11.73
CA HIS A 184 -0.92 -6.14 -12.32
C HIS A 184 0.22 -5.41 -13.04
N THR A 185 1.34 -5.23 -12.34
CA THR A 185 2.65 -4.94 -12.91
C THR A 185 3.67 -5.97 -12.38
N PRO A 186 4.86 -6.11 -13.02
CA PRO A 186 5.83 -7.12 -12.59
C PRO A 186 6.36 -6.95 -11.17
N GLY A 187 6.38 -5.73 -10.66
CA GLY A 187 6.84 -5.41 -9.32
C GLY A 187 5.74 -4.83 -8.42
N HIS A 188 4.47 -5.10 -8.73
CA HIS A 188 3.37 -4.66 -7.88
C HIS A 188 3.53 -5.17 -6.44
N GLN A 189 3.15 -4.34 -5.48
CA GLN A 189 3.16 -4.65 -4.05
C GLN A 189 1.91 -4.14 -3.36
N SER A 190 1.53 -4.79 -2.26
CA SER A 190 0.45 -4.43 -1.34
C SER A 190 1.03 -4.07 0.01
N LEU A 191 0.23 -3.51 0.92
CA LEU A 191 0.69 -3.14 2.26
C LEU A 191 -0.15 -3.82 3.33
N LEU A 192 0.51 -4.41 4.34
CA LEU A 192 -0.09 -4.91 5.57
C LEU A 192 0.28 -3.96 6.71
N VAL A 193 -0.72 -3.48 7.47
CA VAL A 193 -0.53 -2.58 8.61
C VAL A 193 -1.20 -3.18 9.85
N HIS A 194 -0.50 -3.19 10.97
CA HIS A 194 -1.05 -3.56 12.28
C HIS A 194 -1.28 -2.31 13.14
N LEU A 195 -2.51 -2.06 13.51
CA LEU A 195 -2.95 -0.92 14.34
C LEU A 195 -3.46 -1.42 15.69
N GLY A 196 -3.28 -0.65 16.75
CA GLY A 196 -3.56 -1.09 18.11
C GLY A 196 -5.03 -1.41 18.39
N ARG A 197 -5.96 -0.56 17.97
CA ARG A 197 -7.40 -0.73 18.15
C ARG A 197 -8.10 -1.29 16.91
N THR A 198 -7.67 -0.88 15.74
CA THR A 198 -8.26 -1.30 14.47
C THR A 198 -7.89 -2.74 14.09
N GLY A 199 -6.73 -3.23 14.57
CA GLY A 199 -6.18 -4.52 14.19
C GLY A 199 -5.43 -4.46 12.86
N TRP A 200 -5.44 -5.57 12.13
CA TRP A 200 -4.73 -5.67 10.84
C TRP A 200 -5.54 -5.11 9.69
N VAL A 201 -4.86 -4.39 8.80
CA VAL A 201 -5.42 -3.82 7.57
C VAL A 201 -4.52 -4.22 6.40
N VAL A 202 -5.12 -4.72 5.32
CA VAL A 202 -4.46 -4.96 4.04
C VAL A 202 -4.91 -3.90 3.05
N LEU A 203 -3.96 -3.13 2.50
CA LEU A 203 -4.15 -2.22 1.38
C LEU A 203 -3.70 -2.96 0.12
N THR A 204 -4.62 -3.25 -0.79
CA THR A 204 -4.35 -4.14 -1.92
C THR A 204 -3.49 -3.51 -3.02
N GLY A 205 -3.46 -2.15 -3.12
CA GLY A 205 -3.09 -1.52 -4.38
C GLY A 205 -4.02 -2.04 -5.49
N ASP A 206 -3.45 -2.28 -6.66
CA ASP A 206 -4.16 -2.78 -7.84
C ASP A 206 -4.09 -4.31 -8.03
N ALA A 207 -3.71 -5.05 -6.97
CA ALA A 207 -3.95 -6.50 -6.96
C ALA A 207 -5.44 -6.80 -7.21
N ALA A 208 -6.34 -5.97 -6.63
CA ALA A 208 -7.77 -5.92 -6.98
C ALA A 208 -8.21 -4.45 -7.08
N HIS A 209 -9.04 -4.10 -8.08
CA HIS A 209 -9.47 -2.72 -8.28
C HIS A 209 -10.74 -2.37 -7.51
N PHE A 210 -11.64 -3.32 -7.33
CA PHE A 210 -12.86 -3.16 -6.53
C PHE A 210 -13.36 -4.51 -6.01
N LYS A 211 -14.32 -4.47 -5.10
CA LYS A 211 -14.77 -5.65 -4.36
C LYS A 211 -15.23 -6.81 -5.24
N ASP A 212 -15.90 -6.55 -6.37
CA ASP A 212 -16.31 -7.61 -7.30
C ASP A 212 -15.12 -8.33 -7.95
N ASN A 213 -14.01 -7.64 -8.21
CA ASN A 213 -12.77 -8.29 -8.67
C ASN A 213 -12.24 -9.25 -7.61
N TRP A 214 -12.18 -8.79 -6.37
CA TRP A 214 -11.71 -9.59 -5.24
C TRP A 214 -12.60 -10.81 -4.98
N ASP A 215 -13.92 -10.60 -4.86
CA ASP A 215 -14.85 -11.65 -4.48
C ASP A 215 -14.97 -12.76 -5.55
N ASN A 216 -14.69 -12.46 -6.82
CA ASN A 216 -14.81 -13.39 -7.93
C ASN A 216 -13.46 -13.74 -8.58
N ASP A 217 -12.35 -13.38 -7.94
CA ASP A 217 -10.98 -13.59 -8.44
C ASP A 217 -10.82 -13.12 -9.92
N ARG A 218 -11.33 -11.92 -10.22
CA ARG A 218 -11.29 -11.36 -11.59
C ARG A 218 -10.03 -10.56 -11.80
N VAL A 219 -9.39 -10.81 -12.94
CA VAL A 219 -8.17 -10.12 -13.35
C VAL A 219 -8.48 -9.13 -14.47
N PRO A 220 -8.07 -7.85 -14.33
CA PRO A 220 -8.22 -6.86 -15.39
C PRO A 220 -7.53 -7.25 -16.69
N SER A 221 -8.11 -6.83 -17.82
CA SER A 221 -7.49 -7.06 -19.15
C SER A 221 -6.18 -6.29 -19.37
N ILE A 222 -5.89 -5.33 -18.49
CA ILE A 222 -4.69 -4.49 -18.55
C ILE A 222 -3.52 -5.02 -17.70
N ASN A 223 -3.68 -6.16 -17.03
CA ASN A 223 -2.63 -6.76 -16.21
C ASN A 223 -1.47 -7.28 -17.06
N THR A 224 -0.26 -7.21 -16.49
CA THR A 224 0.93 -7.74 -17.14
C THR A 224 0.94 -9.27 -17.16
N ASN A 225 0.48 -9.91 -16.07
CA ASN A 225 0.42 -11.36 -15.93
C ASN A 225 -0.80 -11.77 -15.08
N ALA A 226 -1.74 -12.48 -15.67
CA ALA A 226 -2.95 -12.92 -14.99
C ALA A 226 -2.67 -14.02 -13.95
N ASP A 227 -1.79 -14.98 -14.25
CA ASP A 227 -1.47 -16.09 -13.34
C ASP A 227 -0.78 -15.57 -12.08
N ASP A 228 0.15 -14.62 -12.22
CA ASP A 228 0.78 -13.96 -11.08
C ASP A 228 -0.24 -13.18 -10.25
N THR A 229 -1.25 -12.55 -10.88
CA THR A 229 -2.31 -11.85 -10.15
C THR A 229 -3.18 -12.81 -9.36
N HIS A 230 -3.58 -13.95 -9.92
CA HIS A 230 -4.30 -14.99 -9.20
C HIS A 230 -3.50 -15.53 -8.00
N ALA A 231 -2.19 -15.75 -8.18
CA ALA A 231 -1.31 -16.15 -7.09
C ALA A 231 -1.21 -15.06 -6.00
N SER A 232 -1.17 -13.80 -6.39
CA SER A 232 -1.16 -12.65 -5.48
C SER A 232 -2.48 -12.52 -4.72
N HIS A 233 -3.64 -12.72 -5.38
CA HIS A 233 -4.95 -12.79 -4.73
C HIS A 233 -4.99 -13.91 -3.67
N ALA A 234 -4.54 -15.13 -4.02
CA ALA A 234 -4.48 -16.24 -3.09
C ALA A 234 -3.57 -15.94 -1.87
N LYS A 235 -2.40 -15.32 -2.08
CA LYS A 235 -1.49 -14.86 -1.03
C LYS A 235 -2.16 -13.85 -0.10
N LEU A 236 -2.79 -12.83 -0.66
CA LEU A 236 -3.49 -11.80 0.12
C LEU A 236 -4.70 -12.38 0.85
N ALA A 237 -5.49 -13.26 0.21
CA ALA A 237 -6.64 -13.90 0.85
C ALA A 237 -6.22 -14.74 2.07
N LYS A 238 -5.11 -15.48 1.94
CA LYS A 238 -4.54 -16.20 3.08
C LYS A 238 -4.11 -15.24 4.19
N LEU A 239 -3.44 -14.15 3.85
CA LEU A 239 -2.98 -13.14 4.80
C LEU A 239 -4.15 -12.49 5.54
N VAL A 240 -5.22 -12.12 4.81
CA VAL A 240 -6.46 -11.57 5.39
C VAL A 240 -7.09 -12.56 6.36
N ALA A 241 -7.19 -13.83 6.00
CA ALA A 241 -7.75 -14.87 6.86
C ALA A 241 -6.89 -15.14 8.11
N ASP A 242 -5.59 -15.33 7.94
CA ASP A 242 -4.66 -15.63 9.04
C ASP A 242 -4.58 -14.49 10.07
N LYS A 243 -4.66 -13.25 9.62
CA LYS A 243 -4.58 -12.05 10.46
C LYS A 243 -5.94 -11.51 10.88
N GLN A 244 -7.04 -12.06 10.35
CA GLN A 244 -8.39 -11.48 10.49
C GLN A 244 -8.39 -9.99 10.08
N ALA A 245 -7.68 -9.67 8.98
CA ALA A 245 -7.43 -8.32 8.57
C ALA A 245 -8.63 -7.70 7.85
N LEU A 246 -8.81 -6.39 8.03
CA LEU A 246 -9.68 -5.59 7.16
C LEU A 246 -9.04 -5.50 5.77
N LEU A 247 -9.84 -5.61 4.73
CA LEU A 247 -9.38 -5.48 3.35
C LEU A 247 -9.84 -4.13 2.79
N TRP A 248 -8.89 -3.28 2.40
CA TRP A 248 -9.14 -2.00 1.77
C TRP A 248 -8.60 -2.02 0.36
N ILE A 249 -9.51 -1.86 -0.60
CA ILE A 249 -9.22 -1.92 -2.03
C ILE A 249 -9.16 -0.48 -2.55
N ASN A 250 -8.08 -0.12 -3.23
CA ASN A 250 -7.75 1.25 -3.60
C ASN A 250 -8.86 1.95 -4.41
N HIS A 251 -9.39 1.26 -5.42
CA HIS A 251 -10.34 1.83 -6.38
C HIS A 251 -11.80 1.50 -6.07
N ASP A 252 -12.11 0.87 -4.93
CA ASP A 252 -13.47 0.52 -4.54
C ASP A 252 -14.21 1.71 -3.89
N LEU A 253 -14.79 2.57 -4.71
CA LEU A 253 -15.48 3.78 -4.25
C LEU A 253 -16.49 3.51 -3.12
N PRO A 254 -17.34 2.46 -3.15
CA PRO A 254 -18.27 2.19 -2.05
C PRO A 254 -17.56 1.85 -0.72
N THR A 255 -16.37 1.27 -0.75
CA THR A 255 -15.55 1.05 0.46
C THR A 255 -14.95 2.36 0.92
N PHE A 256 -14.33 3.12 0.00
CA PHE A 256 -13.73 4.41 0.29
C PHE A 256 -14.72 5.34 1.02
N GLU A 257 -15.95 5.50 0.52
CA GLU A 257 -16.97 6.39 1.10
C GLU A 257 -17.38 6.03 2.53
N ARG A 258 -17.19 4.78 2.97
CA ARG A 258 -17.51 4.32 4.34
C ARG A 258 -16.37 4.47 5.32
N LEU A 259 -15.15 4.69 4.84
CA LEU A 259 -13.97 4.81 5.68
C LEU A 259 -13.84 6.25 6.23
N LYS A 260 -13.10 6.40 7.33
CA LYS A 260 -12.70 7.70 7.84
C LYS A 260 -11.61 8.26 6.94
N HIS A 261 -11.70 9.54 6.63
CA HIS A 261 -10.72 10.26 5.84
C HIS A 261 -9.95 11.26 6.71
N ALA A 262 -8.75 11.59 6.28
CA ALA A 262 -7.94 12.64 6.91
C ALA A 262 -8.74 13.96 7.07
N PRO A 263 -8.65 14.64 8.23
CA PRO A 263 -7.69 14.44 9.33
C PRO A 263 -8.09 13.37 10.37
N GLU A 264 -9.22 12.68 10.22
CA GLU A 264 -9.55 11.51 11.04
C GLU A 264 -8.58 10.35 10.75
N PHE A 265 -8.40 9.44 11.71
CA PHE A 265 -7.44 8.35 11.59
C PHE A 265 -7.97 7.04 12.21
N TYR A 266 -7.27 5.97 11.89
CA TYR A 266 -7.34 4.66 12.53
C TYR A 266 -6.09 4.43 13.38
N ASP A 267 -6.24 3.72 14.52
CA ASP A 267 -5.19 3.42 15.50
C ASP A 267 -5.36 2.07 16.19
#